data_91fd50048846da2dddde1d709cd9d181
#
_entry.id   91fd50048846da2dddde1d709cd9d181
#
_cell.length_a   1.000
_cell.length_b   1.000
_cell.length_c   1.000
_cell.angle_alpha   90.00
_cell.angle_beta   90.00
_cell.angle_gamma   90.00
#
_symmetry.space_group_name_H-M   'P 1'
#
loop_
_entity.id
_entity.type
_entity.pdbx_description
1 polymer ?
#
loop_
_entity_poly.entity_id
_entity_poly.type
_entity_poly.pdbx_seq_one_letter_code
_entity_poly.pdbx_strand_id
1 'polypeptide(L)'
;ASHMLQFKPGGDVSMLNAIMHVIVDEGLYDQQYIEAYTENWEAEKAHLAAFDPENMSQLCGIEPDVLRDVARTFAGAKAAMIFWGMGVSQHIHGTDNSRCLISLALMTGQVGRPGAGLHPLRGQNNVQGASDAGLIPMFLPDYQTVTDDGVRSAFTEVWGSEDFSNEKGLTVTEIMDAVHDGDIKAMYVLGENPAMSDPDVEHARDALAKLDHLVVQDIFQTETANYADVILPASAFAEKSGTVTNTNRQVQMGRPAVSPPGEAQEDWWIEVELAKRLGLPWDYDSPADVFAEMKQNMASLDNITWDRLSGENAVTYPSLSPDDPGQPIVFGDGFPRAEGRARFTPASVVPPDDLPDADYPMILTTGRQLEHWHTGSMTRRSKVLDAVAPEANCSLHPSTLRKLGVMPGGMNGMPPKR
;
A
#
# COMPACT_ATOMS: atom_id res chain seq x y z
N ALA A 1 19.66 14.96 -8.61
CA ALA A 1 19.41 15.11 -7.17
C ALA A 1 20.51 15.97 -6.56
N SER A 2 20.19 16.89 -5.62
CA SER A 2 21.18 17.67 -4.88
C SER A 2 21.85 16.82 -3.79
N HIS A 3 21.08 15.93 -3.16
CA HIS A 3 21.54 14.99 -2.15
C HIS A 3 21.07 13.58 -2.49
N MET A 4 21.90 12.59 -2.16
CA MET A 4 21.57 11.17 -2.20
C MET A 4 21.92 10.58 -0.84
N LEU A 5 20.89 10.19 -0.09
CA LEU A 5 21.04 9.59 1.23
C LEU A 5 20.91 8.06 1.09
N GLN A 6 22.01 7.39 0.83
CA GLN A 6 22.05 5.93 0.80
C GLN A 6 22.27 5.40 2.22
N PHE A 7 21.18 5.36 2.97
CA PHE A 7 21.22 4.93 4.36
C PHE A 7 21.20 3.40 4.52
N LYS A 8 21.61 2.92 5.68
CA LYS A 8 21.59 1.50 6.02
C LYS A 8 20.16 0.97 6.08
N PRO A 9 19.90 -0.28 5.65
CA PRO A 9 18.59 -0.92 5.83
C PRO A 9 18.12 -0.85 7.29
N GLY A 10 16.84 -0.46 7.50
CA GLY A 10 16.28 -0.22 8.84
C GLY A 10 16.67 1.13 9.46
N GLY A 11 17.41 1.98 8.73
CA GLY A 11 17.83 3.30 9.21
C GLY A 11 16.83 4.44 8.97
N ASP A 12 15.61 4.15 8.50
CA ASP A 12 14.62 5.16 8.12
C ASP A 12 14.26 6.09 9.28
N VAL A 13 13.78 5.55 10.40
CA VAL A 13 13.36 6.34 11.56
C VAL A 13 14.55 7.11 12.14
N SER A 14 15.73 6.50 12.24
CA SER A 14 16.91 7.19 12.78
C SER A 14 17.36 8.37 11.92
N MET A 15 17.32 8.22 10.59
CA MET A 15 17.63 9.28 9.64
C MET A 15 16.60 10.41 9.69
N LEU A 16 15.30 10.07 9.64
CA LEU A 16 14.22 11.05 9.63
C LEU A 16 14.11 11.81 10.95
N ASN A 17 14.25 11.13 12.07
CA ASN A 17 14.26 11.78 13.39
C ASN A 17 15.49 12.69 13.56
N ALA A 18 16.67 12.32 13.02
CA ALA A 18 17.83 13.21 13.02
C ALA A 18 17.59 14.48 12.20
N ILE A 19 16.97 14.38 11.04
CA ILE A 19 16.57 15.53 10.23
C ILE A 19 15.59 16.42 11.01
N MET A 20 14.57 15.83 11.63
CA MET A 20 13.60 16.56 12.45
C MET A 20 14.21 17.17 13.71
N HIS A 21 15.17 16.48 14.36
CA HIS A 21 15.93 17.02 15.48
C HIS A 21 16.64 18.34 15.09
N VAL A 22 17.32 18.37 13.95
CA VAL A 22 18.00 19.60 13.48
C VAL A 22 17.00 20.72 13.24
N ILE A 23 15.83 20.42 12.68
CA ILE A 23 14.77 21.42 12.46
C ILE A 23 14.30 22.00 13.80
N VAL A 24 14.19 21.18 14.83
CA VAL A 24 13.80 21.62 16.18
C VAL A 24 14.90 22.41 16.84
N ASP A 25 16.14 21.91 16.83
CA ASP A 25 17.30 22.53 17.51
C ASP A 25 17.65 23.90 16.91
N GLU A 26 17.55 24.04 15.61
CA GLU A 26 17.82 25.30 14.90
C GLU A 26 16.57 26.21 14.78
N GLY A 27 15.42 25.80 15.32
CA GLY A 27 14.18 26.60 15.29
C GLY A 27 13.61 26.83 13.90
N LEU A 28 13.79 25.86 12.97
CA LEU A 28 13.38 25.97 11.58
C LEU A 28 11.94 25.50 11.31
N TYR A 29 11.21 25.12 12.34
CA TYR A 29 9.81 24.67 12.22
C TYR A 29 8.83 25.83 12.10
N ASP A 30 7.68 25.59 11.51
CA ASP A 30 6.60 26.56 11.35
C ASP A 30 5.69 26.59 12.60
N GLN A 31 6.05 27.46 13.55
CA GLN A 31 5.31 27.60 14.81
C GLN A 31 3.84 27.97 14.59
N GLN A 32 3.53 28.82 13.61
CA GLN A 32 2.16 29.26 13.36
C GLN A 32 1.29 28.11 12.83
N TYR A 33 1.83 27.32 11.92
CA TYR A 33 1.15 26.13 11.40
C TYR A 33 0.93 25.09 12.51
N ILE A 34 1.96 24.81 13.32
CA ILE A 34 1.88 23.87 14.42
C ILE A 34 0.77 24.27 15.40
N GLU A 35 0.73 25.52 15.83
CA GLU A 35 -0.29 26.02 16.76
C GLU A 35 -1.69 26.00 16.17
N ALA A 36 -1.85 26.29 14.89
CA ALA A 36 -3.15 26.35 14.25
C ALA A 36 -3.73 24.95 13.91
N TYR A 37 -2.90 24.02 13.45
CA TYR A 37 -3.38 22.81 12.77
C TYR A 37 -2.93 21.49 13.41
N THR A 38 -2.13 21.52 14.49
CA THR A 38 -1.61 20.28 15.07
C THR A 38 -1.87 20.14 16.56
N GLU A 39 -1.72 18.92 17.05
CA GLU A 39 -1.72 18.56 18.47
C GLU A 39 -0.51 17.67 18.79
N ASN A 40 -0.19 17.56 20.09
CA ASN A 40 0.89 16.72 20.62
C ASN A 40 2.32 17.16 20.24
N TRP A 41 2.52 18.43 19.87
CA TRP A 41 3.83 18.98 19.49
C TRP A 41 4.89 18.88 20.57
N GLU A 42 4.57 19.18 21.82
CA GLU A 42 5.55 19.16 22.91
C GLU A 42 6.09 17.74 23.18
N ALA A 43 5.27 16.71 22.99
CA ALA A 43 5.72 15.33 23.11
C ALA A 43 6.65 14.93 21.95
N GLU A 44 6.34 15.36 20.73
CA GLU A 44 7.21 15.15 19.55
C GLU A 44 8.56 15.85 19.74
N LYS A 45 8.54 17.14 20.15
CA LYS A 45 9.72 17.94 20.41
C LYS A 45 10.62 17.32 21.49
N ALA A 46 10.02 16.86 22.59
CA ALA A 46 10.74 16.19 23.66
C ALA A 46 11.35 14.86 23.22
N HIS A 47 10.63 14.10 22.40
CA HIS A 47 11.11 12.85 21.82
C HIS A 47 12.32 13.08 20.90
N LEU A 48 12.24 14.05 20.01
CA LEU A 48 13.28 14.37 19.04
C LEU A 48 14.60 14.83 19.67
N ALA A 49 14.59 15.30 20.93
CA ALA A 49 15.81 15.74 21.64
C ALA A 49 16.90 14.64 21.76
N ALA A 50 16.51 13.36 21.66
CA ALA A 50 17.43 12.22 21.75
C ALA A 50 18.09 11.83 20.41
N PHE A 51 17.73 12.47 19.29
CA PHE A 51 18.11 12.03 17.96
C PHE A 51 19.13 12.97 17.29
N ASP A 52 20.16 13.35 18.01
CA ASP A 52 21.21 14.20 17.42
C ASP A 52 21.91 13.51 16.24
N PRO A 53 22.31 14.28 15.20
CA PRO A 53 22.92 13.73 13.98
C PRO A 53 24.17 12.89 14.21
N GLU A 54 24.99 13.18 15.22
CA GLU A 54 26.23 12.45 15.52
C GLU A 54 25.93 11.01 15.94
N ASN A 55 24.95 10.82 16.82
CA ASN A 55 24.53 9.50 17.27
C ASN A 55 23.77 8.75 16.18
N MET A 56 22.86 9.44 15.49
CA MET A 56 22.03 8.82 14.45
C MET A 56 22.84 8.45 13.20
N SER A 57 23.92 9.16 12.91
CA SER A 57 24.84 8.82 11.82
C SER A 57 25.39 7.38 11.94
N GLN A 58 25.65 6.91 13.14
CA GLN A 58 26.12 5.55 13.39
C GLN A 58 25.06 4.49 13.01
N LEU A 59 23.79 4.81 13.23
CA LEU A 59 22.66 3.92 12.94
C LEU A 59 22.28 3.97 11.46
N CYS A 60 22.03 5.16 10.91
CA CYS A 60 21.59 5.29 9.52
C CYS A 60 22.73 5.28 8.49
N GLY A 61 23.97 5.55 8.90
CA GLY A 61 25.13 5.56 7.99
C GLY A 61 25.23 6.82 7.11
N ILE A 62 24.52 7.89 7.46
CA ILE A 62 24.59 9.19 6.77
C ILE A 62 25.40 10.17 7.61
N GLU A 63 26.33 10.87 6.97
CA GLU A 63 27.19 11.85 7.68
C GLU A 63 26.37 12.95 8.36
N PRO A 64 26.72 13.38 9.59
CA PRO A 64 25.96 14.38 10.34
C PRO A 64 25.73 15.68 9.59
N ASP A 65 26.74 16.17 8.87
CA ASP A 65 26.66 17.42 8.11
C ASP A 65 25.69 17.31 6.94
N VAL A 66 25.56 16.12 6.33
CA VAL A 66 24.58 15.87 5.27
C VAL A 66 23.16 15.87 5.83
N LEU A 67 22.95 15.29 7.02
CA LEU A 67 21.66 15.33 7.72
C LEU A 67 21.22 16.77 8.02
N ARG A 68 22.15 17.61 8.50
CA ARG A 68 21.90 19.03 8.75
C ARG A 68 21.58 19.81 7.48
N ASP A 69 22.32 19.56 6.41
CA ASP A 69 22.11 20.26 5.15
C ASP A 69 20.76 19.90 4.52
N VAL A 70 20.38 18.64 4.58
CA VAL A 70 19.04 18.19 4.13
C VAL A 70 17.93 18.81 4.99
N ALA A 71 18.08 18.83 6.31
CA ALA A 71 17.14 19.44 7.24
C ALA A 71 16.89 20.92 6.91
N ARG A 72 17.97 21.70 6.75
CA ARG A 72 17.91 23.11 6.40
C ARG A 72 17.32 23.35 5.01
N THR A 73 17.70 22.51 4.05
CA THR A 73 17.18 22.58 2.67
C THR A 73 15.67 22.34 2.64
N PHE A 74 15.19 21.31 3.34
CA PHE A 74 13.78 20.98 3.40
C PHE A 74 12.96 22.04 4.14
N ALA A 75 13.40 22.42 5.33
CA ALA A 75 12.70 23.42 6.15
C ALA A 75 12.72 24.82 5.53
N GLY A 76 13.81 25.19 4.83
CA GLY A 76 13.94 26.47 4.12
C GLY A 76 13.18 26.55 2.79
N ALA A 77 12.60 25.45 2.31
CA ALA A 77 11.89 25.42 1.05
C ALA A 77 10.56 26.17 1.13
N LYS A 78 10.27 27.04 0.14
CA LYS A 78 8.97 27.71 0.04
C LYS A 78 7.81 26.73 -0.06
N ALA A 79 8.00 25.64 -0.78
CA ALA A 79 7.07 24.52 -0.89
C ALA A 79 7.86 23.22 -1.09
N ALA A 80 7.49 22.17 -0.38
CA ALA A 80 8.13 20.87 -0.45
C ALA A 80 7.09 19.75 -0.54
N MET A 81 7.41 18.75 -1.34
CA MET A 81 6.61 17.53 -1.47
C MET A 81 7.45 16.34 -1.04
N ILE A 82 6.81 15.39 -0.36
CA ILE A 82 7.40 14.11 0.00
C ILE A 82 6.71 13.02 -0.81
N PHE A 83 7.48 12.28 -1.61
CA PHE A 83 7.02 11.10 -2.33
C PHE A 83 7.68 9.87 -1.74
N TRP A 84 6.87 8.84 -1.46
CA TRP A 84 7.41 7.56 -1.02
C TRP A 84 6.60 6.38 -1.55
N GLY A 85 7.17 5.22 -1.50
CA GLY A 85 6.52 3.97 -1.87
C GLY A 85 6.83 2.87 -0.87
N MET A 86 6.76 1.63 -1.34
CA MET A 86 6.92 0.44 -0.51
C MET A 86 8.30 0.31 0.12
N GLY A 87 9.35 0.93 -0.44
CA GLY A 87 10.67 0.99 0.19
C GLY A 87 10.67 1.67 1.57
N VAL A 88 9.71 2.54 1.86
CA VAL A 88 9.47 3.15 3.17
C VAL A 88 8.43 2.38 3.99
N SER A 89 7.30 2.00 3.36
CA SER A 89 6.13 1.49 4.10
C SER A 89 6.10 -0.03 4.25
N GLN A 90 6.79 -0.80 3.41
CA GLN A 90 6.81 -2.26 3.48
C GLN A 90 7.93 -2.78 4.40
N HIS A 91 7.90 -2.33 5.64
CA HIS A 91 8.76 -2.77 6.73
C HIS A 91 7.89 -3.19 7.91
N ILE A 92 8.44 -3.97 8.84
CA ILE A 92 7.75 -4.32 10.09
C ILE A 92 7.31 -3.06 10.88
N HIS A 93 8.10 -1.99 10.78
CA HIS A 93 7.81 -0.67 11.36
C HIS A 93 7.48 0.38 10.28
N GLY A 94 6.93 -0.02 9.13
CA GLY A 94 6.62 0.88 8.02
C GLY A 94 5.62 1.98 8.33
N THR A 95 4.71 1.73 9.29
CA THR A 95 3.80 2.76 9.80
C THR A 95 4.59 3.88 10.50
N ASP A 96 5.61 3.57 11.28
CA ASP A 96 6.45 4.56 11.95
C ASP A 96 7.33 5.33 10.96
N ASN A 97 7.86 4.68 9.93
CA ASN A 97 8.53 5.37 8.83
C ASN A 97 7.62 6.42 8.19
N SER A 98 6.37 6.06 7.89
CA SER A 98 5.37 6.98 7.33
C SER A 98 4.99 8.10 8.30
N ARG A 99 4.88 7.82 9.61
CA ARG A 99 4.64 8.82 10.66
C ARG A 99 5.76 9.86 10.71
N CYS A 100 7.03 9.46 10.60
CA CYS A 100 8.15 10.40 10.52
C CYS A 100 8.04 11.33 9.31
N LEU A 101 7.64 10.84 8.14
CA LEU A 101 7.42 11.68 6.96
C LEU A 101 6.26 12.66 7.16
N ILE A 102 5.18 12.22 7.81
CA ILE A 102 4.05 13.06 8.17
C ILE A 102 4.49 14.14 9.18
N SER A 103 5.19 13.77 10.25
CA SER A 103 5.72 14.71 11.24
C SER A 103 6.64 15.75 10.59
N LEU A 104 7.53 15.35 9.69
CA LEU A 104 8.43 16.25 8.96
C LEU A 104 7.65 17.28 8.12
N ALA A 105 6.59 16.87 7.42
CA ALA A 105 5.74 17.77 6.64
C ALA A 105 4.90 18.70 7.53
N LEU A 106 4.34 18.18 8.62
CA LEU A 106 3.53 18.96 9.57
C LEU A 106 4.37 20.03 10.29
N MET A 107 5.55 19.69 10.79
CA MET A 107 6.39 20.63 11.54
C MET A 107 6.91 21.79 10.67
N THR A 108 6.92 21.62 9.36
CA THR A 108 7.39 22.62 8.40
C THR A 108 6.27 23.27 7.58
N GLY A 109 4.99 23.03 7.94
CA GLY A 109 3.83 23.58 7.26
C GLY A 109 3.69 23.17 5.80
N GLN A 110 4.16 21.97 5.43
CA GLN A 110 4.16 21.47 4.05
C GLN A 110 2.93 20.60 3.73
N VAL A 111 1.75 20.98 4.25
CA VAL A 111 0.47 20.31 4.00
C VAL A 111 -0.61 21.35 3.72
N GLY A 112 -1.58 21.02 2.87
CA GLY A 112 -2.79 21.82 2.65
C GLY A 112 -2.60 23.05 1.76
N ARG A 113 -1.52 23.17 1.00
CA ARG A 113 -1.25 24.33 0.13
C ARG A 113 -0.58 23.94 -1.20
N PRO A 114 -0.69 24.79 -2.24
CA PRO A 114 -0.10 24.51 -3.55
C PRO A 114 1.41 24.25 -3.50
N GLY A 115 1.85 23.20 -4.18
CA GLY A 115 3.25 22.82 -4.28
C GLY A 115 3.81 22.10 -3.04
N ALA A 116 2.99 21.82 -2.04
CA ALA A 116 3.37 21.08 -0.86
C ALA A 116 2.50 19.82 -0.70
N GLY A 117 2.95 18.85 0.06
CA GLY A 117 2.13 17.68 0.39
C GLY A 117 2.89 16.38 0.56
N LEU A 118 2.11 15.38 0.93
CA LEU A 118 2.51 14.02 1.21
C LEU A 118 1.88 13.11 0.15
N HIS A 119 2.70 12.34 -0.56
CA HIS A 119 2.29 11.54 -1.70
C HIS A 119 2.79 10.11 -1.62
N PRO A 120 2.05 9.20 -0.96
CA PRO A 120 2.33 7.76 -1.07
C PRO A 120 2.06 7.30 -2.50
N LEU A 121 3.12 6.89 -3.20
CA LEU A 121 3.03 6.44 -4.59
C LEU A 121 2.50 5.02 -4.63
N ARG A 122 1.23 4.87 -4.97
CA ARG A 122 0.59 3.57 -5.11
C ARG A 122 1.14 2.81 -6.31
N GLY A 123 1.30 1.49 -6.19
CA GLY A 123 1.92 0.67 -7.24
C GLY A 123 0.95 0.27 -8.34
N GLN A 124 -0.12 -0.41 -7.99
CA GLN A 124 -1.13 -0.91 -8.91
C GLN A 124 -2.08 0.21 -9.36
N ASN A 125 -2.71 0.02 -10.52
CA ASN A 125 -3.54 1.05 -11.11
C ASN A 125 -4.83 1.36 -10.30
N ASN A 126 -5.28 0.44 -9.45
CA ASN A 126 -6.46 0.62 -8.60
C ASN A 126 -6.22 0.32 -7.11
N VAL A 127 -4.96 0.29 -6.62
CA VAL A 127 -4.73 0.02 -5.19
C VAL A 127 -5.34 1.11 -4.29
N GLN A 128 -5.44 2.34 -4.75
CA GLN A 128 -6.16 3.39 -4.04
C GLN A 128 -7.65 3.06 -3.96
N GLY A 129 -8.30 2.79 -5.09
CA GLY A 129 -9.73 2.49 -5.15
C GLY A 129 -10.10 1.19 -4.42
N ALA A 130 -9.27 0.17 -4.48
CA ALA A 130 -9.45 -1.06 -3.73
C ALA A 130 -9.41 -0.81 -2.22
N SER A 131 -8.46 0.01 -1.75
CA SER A 131 -8.37 0.41 -0.34
C SER A 131 -9.57 1.27 0.08
N ASP A 132 -9.99 2.23 -0.77
CA ASP A 132 -11.15 3.09 -0.52
C ASP A 132 -12.45 2.26 -0.43
N ALA A 133 -12.56 1.20 -1.24
CA ALA A 133 -13.70 0.28 -1.24
C ALA A 133 -13.68 -0.75 -0.08
N GLY A 134 -12.70 -0.70 0.82
CA GLY A 134 -12.67 -1.54 2.01
C GLY A 134 -11.98 -2.90 1.84
N LEU A 135 -11.18 -3.11 0.80
CA LEU A 135 -10.38 -4.34 0.64
C LEU A 135 -9.15 -4.34 1.57
N ILE A 136 -9.39 -4.10 2.84
CA ILE A 136 -8.41 -4.09 3.94
C ILE A 136 -9.05 -4.80 5.13
N PRO A 137 -8.38 -5.74 5.81
CA PRO A 137 -9.00 -6.60 6.82
C PRO A 137 -9.68 -5.89 7.99
N MET A 138 -9.32 -4.65 8.27
CA MET A 138 -9.83 -3.88 9.42
C MET A 138 -10.80 -2.77 9.06
N PHE A 139 -11.08 -2.55 7.76
CA PHE A 139 -11.91 -1.44 7.31
C PHE A 139 -13.04 -1.88 6.38
N LEU A 140 -14.17 -1.24 6.56
CA LEU A 140 -15.26 -1.13 5.61
C LEU A 140 -14.95 0.00 4.61
N PRO A 141 -15.71 0.16 3.52
CA PRO A 141 -15.52 1.26 2.58
C PRO A 141 -15.30 2.62 3.25
N ASP A 142 -14.50 3.47 2.62
CA ASP A 142 -14.08 4.80 3.13
C ASP A 142 -13.26 4.76 4.42
N TYR A 143 -12.49 3.66 4.63
CA TYR A 143 -11.62 3.42 5.81
C TYR A 143 -12.39 3.43 7.15
N GLN A 144 -13.67 3.11 7.13
CA GLN A 144 -14.49 3.04 8.32
C GLN A 144 -14.20 1.75 9.09
N THR A 145 -13.95 1.86 10.40
CA THR A 145 -13.50 0.73 11.22
C THR A 145 -14.59 -0.33 11.42
N VAL A 146 -14.31 -1.60 11.12
CA VAL A 146 -15.27 -2.71 11.32
C VAL A 146 -15.67 -2.93 12.79
N THR A 147 -14.87 -2.44 13.73
CA THR A 147 -15.14 -2.57 15.18
C THR A 147 -16.09 -1.49 15.73
N ASP A 148 -16.49 -0.51 14.93
CA ASP A 148 -17.43 0.54 15.34
C ASP A 148 -18.88 0.11 15.08
N ASP A 149 -19.69 0.05 16.13
CA ASP A 149 -21.10 -0.39 16.06
C ASP A 149 -21.96 0.55 15.21
N GLY A 150 -21.69 1.85 15.25
CA GLY A 150 -22.44 2.86 14.47
C GLY A 150 -22.14 2.71 12.98
N VAL A 151 -20.87 2.47 12.64
CA VAL A 151 -20.45 2.19 11.26
C VAL A 151 -21.12 0.92 10.75
N ARG A 152 -21.03 -0.20 11.49
CA ARG A 152 -21.68 -1.45 11.08
C ARG A 152 -23.19 -1.31 10.88
N SER A 153 -23.86 -0.56 11.76
CA SER A 153 -25.29 -0.32 11.62
C SER A 153 -25.64 0.40 10.32
N ALA A 154 -24.83 1.39 9.91
CA ALA A 154 -25.04 2.10 8.65
C ALA A 154 -24.85 1.16 7.44
N PHE A 155 -23.84 0.27 7.48
CA PHE A 155 -23.63 -0.72 6.40
C PHE A 155 -24.73 -1.81 6.41
N THR A 156 -25.21 -2.23 7.59
CA THR A 156 -26.34 -3.17 7.70
C THR A 156 -27.58 -2.60 7.00
N GLU A 157 -27.86 -1.32 7.15
CA GLU A 157 -29.00 -0.66 6.50
C GLU A 157 -28.91 -0.70 4.97
N VAL A 158 -27.72 -0.42 4.42
CA VAL A 158 -27.51 -0.41 2.96
C VAL A 158 -27.42 -1.82 2.39
N TRP A 159 -26.66 -2.71 3.03
CA TRP A 159 -26.42 -4.08 2.52
C TRP A 159 -27.54 -5.07 2.83
N GLY A 160 -28.47 -4.71 3.73
CA GLY A 160 -29.53 -5.61 4.16
C GLY A 160 -29.04 -6.87 4.87
N SER A 161 -27.85 -6.85 5.43
CA SER A 161 -27.21 -7.97 6.12
C SER A 161 -26.84 -7.56 7.54
N GLU A 162 -27.35 -8.31 8.53
CA GLU A 162 -27.05 -8.08 9.94
C GLU A 162 -25.86 -8.93 10.44
N ASP A 163 -25.37 -9.84 9.60
CA ASP A 163 -24.48 -10.93 10.00
C ASP A 163 -23.06 -10.78 9.44
N PHE A 164 -22.41 -9.65 9.74
CA PHE A 164 -20.99 -9.51 9.46
C PHE A 164 -20.18 -9.19 10.72
N SER A 165 -18.93 -9.69 10.73
CA SER A 165 -18.05 -9.66 11.90
C SER A 165 -17.84 -8.25 12.45
N ASN A 166 -17.77 -8.14 13.77
CA ASN A 166 -17.32 -6.95 14.49
C ASN A 166 -15.82 -7.04 14.85
N GLU A 167 -15.11 -8.03 14.36
CA GLU A 167 -13.70 -8.22 14.57
C GLU A 167 -12.91 -7.88 13.28
N LYS A 168 -11.66 -7.50 13.46
CA LYS A 168 -10.75 -7.31 12.34
C LYS A 168 -10.49 -8.64 11.64
N GLY A 169 -10.49 -8.62 10.30
CA GLY A 169 -10.06 -9.76 9.53
C GLY A 169 -8.55 -10.02 9.68
N LEU A 170 -8.12 -11.20 9.32
CA LEU A 170 -6.73 -11.63 9.36
C LEU A 170 -5.92 -10.99 8.23
N THR A 171 -4.65 -10.75 8.48
CA THR A 171 -3.66 -10.41 7.44
C THR A 171 -3.29 -11.65 6.62
N VAL A 172 -2.65 -11.48 5.47
CA VAL A 172 -2.30 -12.61 4.59
C VAL A 172 -1.43 -13.67 5.29
N THR A 173 -0.49 -13.25 6.13
CA THR A 173 0.36 -14.19 6.89
C THR A 173 -0.42 -14.92 7.97
N GLU A 174 -1.28 -14.22 8.71
CA GLU A 174 -2.17 -14.80 9.71
C GLU A 174 -3.18 -15.78 9.08
N ILE A 175 -3.66 -15.53 7.85
CA ILE A 175 -4.51 -16.46 7.10
C ILE A 175 -3.75 -17.77 6.84
N MET A 176 -2.50 -17.71 6.37
CA MET A 176 -1.70 -18.92 6.11
C MET A 176 -1.42 -19.71 7.39
N ASP A 177 -1.13 -19.03 8.50
CA ASP A 177 -0.96 -19.67 9.80
C ASP A 177 -2.26 -20.35 10.27
N ALA A 178 -3.41 -19.66 10.15
CA ALA A 178 -4.72 -20.21 10.51
C ALA A 178 -5.13 -21.43 9.65
N VAL A 179 -4.71 -21.47 8.37
CA VAL A 179 -4.87 -22.68 7.55
C VAL A 179 -3.99 -23.82 8.09
N HIS A 180 -2.74 -23.54 8.46
CA HIS A 180 -1.85 -24.55 9.04
C HIS A 180 -2.40 -25.14 10.34
N ASP A 181 -3.01 -24.29 11.17
CA ASP A 181 -3.62 -24.69 12.45
C ASP A 181 -4.97 -25.40 12.27
N GLY A 182 -5.54 -25.36 11.06
CA GLY A 182 -6.82 -26.00 10.73
C GLY A 182 -8.06 -25.17 11.10
N ASP A 183 -7.87 -23.91 11.45
CA ASP A 183 -8.95 -22.95 11.74
C ASP A 183 -9.64 -22.51 10.45
N ILE A 184 -8.89 -22.33 9.35
CA ILE A 184 -9.41 -22.07 8.00
C ILE A 184 -9.32 -23.38 7.20
N LYS A 185 -10.46 -23.83 6.66
CA LYS A 185 -10.59 -25.07 5.89
C LYS A 185 -10.94 -24.84 4.42
N ALA A 186 -11.51 -23.69 4.11
CA ALA A 186 -11.85 -23.33 2.74
C ALA A 186 -11.39 -21.89 2.45
N MET A 187 -10.96 -21.63 1.22
CA MET A 187 -10.50 -20.32 0.80
C MET A 187 -11.00 -19.99 -0.61
N TYR A 188 -11.33 -18.72 -0.80
CA TYR A 188 -11.59 -18.13 -2.12
C TYR A 188 -10.53 -17.07 -2.42
N VAL A 189 -9.71 -17.33 -3.43
CA VAL A 189 -8.62 -16.44 -3.86
C VAL A 189 -9.02 -15.75 -5.16
N LEU A 190 -9.04 -14.42 -5.12
CA LEU A 190 -9.42 -13.59 -6.26
C LEU A 190 -8.25 -12.70 -6.69
N GLY A 191 -7.72 -12.94 -7.90
CA GLY A 191 -6.70 -12.09 -8.52
C GLY A 191 -5.35 -12.05 -7.80
N GLU A 192 -5.06 -13.05 -6.98
CA GLU A 192 -3.82 -13.17 -6.21
C GLU A 192 -3.12 -14.51 -6.46
N ASN A 193 -1.81 -14.53 -6.26
CA ASN A 193 -1.00 -15.73 -6.48
C ASN A 193 -0.11 -16.06 -5.27
N PRO A 194 -0.69 -16.37 -4.09
CA PRO A 194 0.05 -16.62 -2.85
C PRO A 194 1.07 -17.75 -2.98
N ALA A 195 0.81 -18.80 -3.76
CA ALA A 195 1.78 -19.87 -4.02
C ALA A 195 3.09 -19.41 -4.70
N MET A 196 3.17 -18.13 -5.10
CA MET A 196 4.34 -17.52 -5.72
C MET A 196 4.78 -16.25 -5.00
N SER A 197 3.85 -15.47 -4.45
CA SER A 197 4.11 -14.10 -3.96
C SER A 197 4.24 -13.98 -2.45
N ASP A 198 3.75 -14.93 -1.67
CA ASP A 198 3.77 -14.82 -0.22
C ASP A 198 5.18 -15.04 0.35
N PRO A 199 5.51 -14.36 1.46
CA PRO A 199 6.74 -14.63 2.18
C PRO A 199 6.74 -16.08 2.69
N ASP A 200 7.93 -16.70 2.76
CA ASP A 200 8.05 -18.13 3.03
C ASP A 200 7.12 -18.97 2.14
N VAL A 201 7.41 -18.96 0.86
CA VAL A 201 6.55 -19.56 -0.17
C VAL A 201 6.26 -21.05 0.04
N GLU A 202 7.16 -21.79 0.68
CA GLU A 202 6.94 -23.21 0.99
C GLU A 202 5.87 -23.35 2.08
N HIS A 203 5.89 -22.48 3.12
CA HIS A 203 4.84 -22.41 4.14
C HIS A 203 3.46 -22.09 3.51
N ALA A 204 3.42 -21.10 2.61
CA ALA A 204 2.19 -20.76 1.91
C ALA A 204 1.65 -21.91 1.03
N ARG A 205 2.52 -22.60 0.30
CA ARG A 205 2.16 -23.78 -0.52
C ARG A 205 1.66 -24.94 0.33
N ASP A 206 2.33 -25.21 1.46
CA ASP A 206 1.90 -26.24 2.40
C ASP A 206 0.54 -25.90 3.03
N ALA A 207 0.27 -24.62 3.31
CA ALA A 207 -1.03 -24.16 3.76
C ALA A 207 -2.11 -24.42 2.70
N LEU A 208 -1.89 -23.95 1.48
CA LEU A 208 -2.85 -24.15 0.37
C LEU A 208 -3.16 -25.64 0.12
N ALA A 209 -2.16 -26.51 0.26
CA ALA A 209 -2.35 -27.96 0.10
C ALA A 209 -3.13 -28.62 1.23
N LYS A 210 -3.31 -27.96 2.38
CA LYS A 210 -4.09 -28.47 3.54
C LYS A 210 -5.57 -28.08 3.48
N LEU A 211 -5.95 -27.15 2.60
CA LEU A 211 -7.36 -26.74 2.50
C LEU A 211 -8.25 -27.89 2.06
N ASP A 212 -9.42 -27.99 2.68
CA ASP A 212 -10.46 -28.92 2.27
C ASP A 212 -11.13 -28.49 0.96
N HIS A 213 -11.13 -27.17 0.67
CA HIS A 213 -11.68 -26.61 -0.56
C HIS A 213 -11.04 -25.27 -0.92
N LEU A 214 -10.54 -25.15 -2.14
CA LEU A 214 -9.94 -23.92 -2.66
C LEU A 214 -10.58 -23.52 -3.99
N VAL A 215 -11.14 -22.32 -4.03
CA VAL A 215 -11.63 -21.67 -5.26
C VAL A 215 -10.63 -20.59 -5.66
N VAL A 216 -10.22 -20.57 -6.92
CA VAL A 216 -9.35 -19.52 -7.46
C VAL A 216 -10.03 -18.84 -8.64
N GLN A 217 -10.23 -17.54 -8.55
CA GLN A 217 -10.70 -16.67 -9.64
C GLN A 217 -9.52 -15.83 -10.13
N ASP A 218 -9.08 -16.05 -11.36
CA ASP A 218 -7.93 -15.34 -11.91
C ASP A 218 -8.01 -15.25 -13.45
N ILE A 219 -7.24 -14.33 -14.02
CA ILE A 219 -7.09 -14.16 -15.48
C ILE A 219 -6.12 -15.16 -16.09
N PHE A 220 -5.30 -15.82 -15.28
CA PHE A 220 -4.37 -16.87 -15.71
C PHE A 220 -4.45 -18.09 -14.79
N GLN A 221 -4.09 -19.24 -15.32
CA GLN A 221 -3.80 -20.40 -14.49
C GLN A 221 -2.42 -20.18 -13.82
N THR A 222 -2.46 -19.68 -12.58
CA THR A 222 -1.30 -19.36 -11.77
C THR A 222 -0.79 -20.59 -10.98
N GLU A 223 0.31 -20.42 -10.26
CA GLU A 223 0.83 -21.44 -9.35
C GLU A 223 -0.20 -21.78 -8.25
N THR A 224 -0.95 -20.79 -7.78
CA THR A 224 -2.05 -20.98 -6.80
C THR A 224 -3.20 -21.80 -7.39
N ALA A 225 -3.54 -21.57 -8.67
CA ALA A 225 -4.58 -22.32 -9.36
C ALA A 225 -4.27 -23.83 -9.47
N ASN A 226 -3.01 -24.25 -9.35
CA ASN A 226 -2.65 -25.67 -9.33
C ASN A 226 -3.07 -26.39 -8.04
N TYR A 227 -3.41 -25.67 -6.98
CA TYR A 227 -3.94 -26.22 -5.72
C TYR A 227 -5.47 -26.18 -5.67
N ALA A 228 -6.12 -25.50 -6.62
CA ALA A 228 -7.55 -25.23 -6.58
C ALA A 228 -8.40 -26.45 -6.94
N ASP A 229 -9.50 -26.62 -6.22
CA ASP A 229 -10.59 -27.55 -6.59
C ASP A 229 -11.47 -26.97 -7.70
N VAL A 230 -11.63 -25.64 -7.71
CA VAL A 230 -12.40 -24.91 -8.71
C VAL A 230 -11.62 -23.71 -9.22
N ILE A 231 -11.55 -23.54 -10.53
CA ILE A 231 -10.97 -22.37 -11.20
C ILE A 231 -12.07 -21.64 -11.94
N LEU A 232 -12.21 -20.33 -11.64
CA LEU A 232 -13.15 -19.42 -12.28
C LEU A 232 -12.39 -18.45 -13.17
N PRO A 233 -12.48 -18.55 -14.51
CA PRO A 233 -11.75 -17.65 -15.40
C PRO A 233 -12.35 -16.26 -15.39
N ALA A 234 -11.52 -15.26 -15.01
CA ALA A 234 -11.90 -13.86 -14.91
C ALA A 234 -11.36 -13.04 -16.09
N SER A 235 -11.99 -11.89 -16.35
CA SER A 235 -11.55 -10.94 -17.37
C SER A 235 -10.47 -9.99 -16.86
N ALA A 236 -9.55 -9.60 -17.75
CA ALA A 236 -8.54 -8.60 -17.47
C ALA A 236 -9.13 -7.18 -17.52
N PHE A 237 -8.38 -6.18 -17.00
CA PHE A 237 -8.85 -4.79 -16.93
C PHE A 237 -9.22 -4.18 -18.29
N ALA A 238 -8.62 -4.65 -19.38
CA ALA A 238 -8.92 -4.18 -20.74
C ALA A 238 -10.17 -4.85 -21.34
N GLU A 239 -10.78 -5.80 -20.65
CA GLU A 239 -11.88 -6.65 -21.11
C GLU A 239 -13.17 -6.35 -20.35
N LYS A 240 -13.17 -5.42 -19.40
CA LYS A 240 -14.31 -5.08 -18.53
C LYS A 240 -14.49 -3.59 -18.31
N SER A 241 -15.69 -3.21 -17.86
CA SER A 241 -15.99 -1.86 -17.37
C SER A 241 -15.81 -1.79 -15.86
N GLY A 242 -15.45 -0.60 -15.36
CA GLY A 242 -15.32 -0.37 -13.92
C GLY A 242 -14.67 0.96 -13.63
N THR A 243 -14.55 1.31 -12.37
CA THR A 243 -13.82 2.50 -11.95
C THR A 243 -12.47 2.14 -11.35
N VAL A 244 -11.49 2.97 -11.58
CA VAL A 244 -10.17 2.88 -10.94
C VAL A 244 -9.81 4.23 -10.32
N THR A 245 -9.21 4.21 -9.13
CA THR A 245 -8.78 5.43 -8.45
C THR A 245 -7.27 5.45 -8.33
N ASN A 246 -6.64 6.51 -8.80
CA ASN A 246 -5.19 6.68 -8.75
C ASN A 246 -4.72 7.39 -7.46
N THR A 247 -3.40 7.50 -7.30
CA THR A 247 -2.74 8.10 -6.13
C THR A 247 -3.20 9.53 -5.81
N ASN A 248 -3.58 10.34 -6.81
CA ASN A 248 -4.08 11.69 -6.59
C ASN A 248 -5.60 11.76 -6.40
N ARG A 249 -6.21 10.65 -6.01
CA ARG A 249 -7.64 10.57 -5.67
C ARG A 249 -8.57 10.81 -6.86
N GLN A 250 -8.10 10.61 -8.07
CA GLN A 250 -8.91 10.73 -9.26
C GLN A 250 -9.56 9.40 -9.59
N VAL A 251 -10.90 9.38 -9.49
CA VAL A 251 -11.75 8.25 -9.90
C VAL A 251 -11.92 8.33 -11.41
N GLN A 252 -11.55 7.28 -12.11
CA GLN A 252 -11.50 7.23 -13.56
C GLN A 252 -12.39 6.09 -14.11
N MET A 253 -13.05 6.34 -15.22
CA MET A 253 -13.86 5.34 -15.92
C MET A 253 -12.99 4.41 -16.77
N GLY A 254 -12.96 3.14 -16.41
CA GLY A 254 -12.43 2.06 -17.24
C GLY A 254 -13.48 1.56 -18.24
N ARG A 255 -13.07 1.30 -19.48
CA ARG A 255 -13.92 0.76 -20.53
C ARG A 255 -13.24 -0.42 -21.22
N PRO A 256 -14.00 -1.45 -21.64
CA PRO A 256 -13.41 -2.55 -22.37
C PRO A 256 -12.85 -2.09 -23.72
N ALA A 257 -11.66 -2.55 -24.04
CA ALA A 257 -10.99 -2.33 -25.32
C ALA A 257 -11.02 -3.59 -26.21
N VAL A 258 -11.14 -4.75 -25.60
CA VAL A 258 -11.19 -6.06 -26.24
C VAL A 258 -12.20 -6.95 -25.53
N SER A 259 -12.68 -7.98 -26.21
CA SER A 259 -13.57 -8.98 -25.60
C SER A 259 -12.80 -9.95 -24.71
N PRO A 260 -13.39 -10.44 -23.61
CA PRO A 260 -12.80 -11.50 -22.80
C PRO A 260 -12.53 -12.76 -23.63
N PRO A 261 -11.44 -13.51 -23.37
CA PRO A 261 -11.14 -14.74 -24.06
C PRO A 261 -11.95 -15.92 -23.51
N GLY A 262 -12.35 -16.85 -24.39
CA GLY A 262 -12.99 -18.10 -24.01
C GLY A 262 -14.26 -17.91 -23.16
N GLU A 263 -14.28 -18.48 -21.98
CA GLU A 263 -15.40 -18.42 -21.03
C GLU A 263 -15.14 -17.40 -19.87
N ALA A 264 -14.11 -16.57 -19.99
CA ALA A 264 -13.81 -15.57 -18.97
C ALA A 264 -14.96 -14.56 -18.81
N GLN A 265 -15.29 -14.26 -17.56
CA GLN A 265 -16.36 -13.33 -17.19
C GLN A 265 -15.80 -12.18 -16.35
N GLU A 266 -16.56 -11.10 -16.23
CA GLU A 266 -16.20 -9.99 -15.33
C GLU A 266 -16.34 -10.42 -13.86
N ASP A 267 -15.41 -9.98 -13.00
CA ASP A 267 -15.34 -10.40 -11.59
C ASP A 267 -16.68 -10.18 -10.86
N TRP A 268 -17.27 -8.99 -10.99
CA TRP A 268 -18.56 -8.65 -10.36
C TRP A 268 -19.66 -9.63 -10.76
N TRP A 269 -19.69 -10.07 -12.02
CA TRP A 269 -20.69 -11.02 -12.52
C TRP A 269 -20.49 -12.41 -11.89
N ILE A 270 -19.23 -12.86 -11.78
CA ILE A 270 -18.90 -14.15 -11.15
C ILE A 270 -19.36 -14.14 -9.70
N GLU A 271 -19.08 -13.05 -8.97
CA GLU A 271 -19.45 -12.88 -7.58
C GLU A 271 -20.97 -12.83 -7.37
N VAL A 272 -21.70 -12.11 -8.23
CA VAL A 272 -23.17 -12.06 -8.20
C VAL A 272 -23.77 -13.45 -8.47
N GLU A 273 -23.24 -14.17 -9.47
CA GLU A 273 -23.71 -15.52 -9.76
C GLU A 273 -23.40 -16.52 -8.64
N LEU A 274 -22.28 -16.36 -7.94
CA LEU A 274 -21.99 -17.15 -6.75
C LEU A 274 -22.94 -16.79 -5.61
N ALA A 275 -23.15 -15.52 -5.35
CA ALA A 275 -24.07 -15.02 -4.32
C ALA A 275 -25.50 -15.54 -4.53
N LYS A 276 -26.03 -15.50 -5.74
CA LYS A 276 -27.34 -16.05 -6.09
C LYS A 276 -27.45 -17.56 -5.77
N ARG A 277 -26.38 -18.34 -6.05
CA ARG A 277 -26.33 -19.78 -5.74
C ARG A 277 -26.23 -20.07 -4.24
N LEU A 278 -25.65 -19.14 -3.47
CA LEU A 278 -25.61 -19.20 -2.00
C LEU A 278 -26.91 -18.67 -1.36
N GLY A 279 -27.86 -18.19 -2.15
CA GLY A 279 -29.15 -17.68 -1.67
C GLY A 279 -29.10 -16.24 -1.16
N LEU A 280 -28.07 -15.50 -1.48
CA LEU A 280 -27.97 -14.06 -1.17
C LEU A 280 -28.84 -13.25 -2.17
N PRO A 281 -29.50 -12.18 -1.72
CA PRO A 281 -30.42 -11.39 -2.53
C PRO A 281 -29.71 -10.34 -3.41
N TRP A 282 -28.59 -10.72 -4.04
CA TRP A 282 -27.86 -9.82 -4.92
C TRP A 282 -28.51 -9.76 -6.29
N ASP A 283 -28.88 -8.56 -6.72
CA ASP A 283 -29.60 -8.30 -7.97
C ASP A 283 -28.98 -7.10 -8.69
N TYR A 284 -27.70 -7.24 -9.05
CA TYR A 284 -26.96 -6.24 -9.84
C TYR A 284 -26.95 -6.67 -11.30
N ASP A 285 -27.29 -5.75 -12.20
CA ASP A 285 -27.26 -5.96 -13.65
C ASP A 285 -25.99 -5.41 -14.30
N SER A 286 -25.23 -4.58 -13.56
CA SER A 286 -24.06 -3.90 -14.10
C SER A 286 -23.09 -3.43 -13.00
N PRO A 287 -21.82 -3.12 -13.35
CA PRO A 287 -20.90 -2.45 -12.42
C PRO A 287 -21.41 -1.06 -11.95
N ALA A 288 -22.32 -0.44 -12.71
CA ALA A 288 -22.92 0.84 -12.31
C ALA A 288 -23.84 0.68 -11.09
N ASP A 289 -24.54 -0.45 -10.97
CA ASP A 289 -25.40 -0.74 -9.83
C ASP A 289 -24.56 -0.99 -8.58
N VAL A 290 -23.47 -1.75 -8.71
CA VAL A 290 -22.50 -1.96 -7.64
C VAL A 290 -21.89 -0.63 -7.18
N PHE A 291 -21.49 0.24 -8.11
CA PHE A 291 -20.96 1.55 -7.81
C PHE A 291 -21.99 2.45 -7.11
N ALA A 292 -23.25 2.38 -7.53
CA ALA A 292 -24.34 3.15 -6.91
C ALA A 292 -24.62 2.73 -5.48
N GLU A 293 -24.50 1.44 -5.14
CA GLU A 293 -24.60 0.97 -3.77
C GLU A 293 -23.36 1.35 -2.95
N MET A 294 -22.15 1.07 -3.47
CA MET A 294 -20.89 1.35 -2.79
C MET A 294 -20.82 2.81 -2.29
N LYS A 295 -21.20 3.76 -3.12
CA LYS A 295 -21.18 5.19 -2.76
C LYS A 295 -22.16 5.61 -1.68
N GLN A 296 -23.17 4.81 -1.30
CA GLN A 296 -24.14 5.19 -0.26
C GLN A 296 -23.49 5.31 1.12
N ASN A 297 -22.40 4.57 1.35
CA ASN A 297 -21.61 4.61 2.58
C ASN A 297 -20.20 5.18 2.39
N MET A 298 -19.94 5.83 1.24
CA MET A 298 -18.63 6.43 0.91
C MET A 298 -18.80 7.92 0.64
N ALA A 299 -18.63 8.76 1.67
CA ALA A 299 -18.69 10.22 1.55
C ALA A 299 -17.62 10.76 0.58
N SER A 300 -16.49 10.06 0.42
CA SER A 300 -15.47 10.39 -0.56
C SER A 300 -15.99 10.39 -2.01
N LEU A 301 -17.04 9.62 -2.30
CA LEU A 301 -17.67 9.52 -3.62
C LEU A 301 -18.93 10.40 -3.77
N ASP A 302 -19.22 11.28 -2.81
CA ASP A 302 -20.31 12.24 -2.97
C ASP A 302 -20.13 13.05 -4.26
N ASN A 303 -21.27 13.31 -4.96
CA ASN A 303 -21.31 13.97 -6.26
C ASN A 303 -20.53 13.29 -7.41
N ILE A 304 -19.99 12.09 -7.18
CA ILE A 304 -19.38 11.28 -8.23
C ILE A 304 -20.35 10.15 -8.59
N THR A 305 -20.89 10.18 -9.79
CA THR A 305 -21.84 9.17 -10.30
C THR A 305 -21.27 8.45 -11.50
N TRP A 306 -21.80 7.27 -11.79
CA TRP A 306 -21.41 6.51 -12.97
C TRP A 306 -21.66 7.30 -14.27
N ASP A 307 -22.81 7.99 -14.37
CA ASP A 307 -23.15 8.80 -15.54
C ASP A 307 -22.20 9.98 -15.70
N ARG A 308 -21.82 10.62 -14.60
CA ARG A 308 -20.83 11.69 -14.62
C ARG A 308 -19.46 11.19 -15.09
N LEU A 309 -18.98 10.09 -14.54
CA LEU A 309 -17.72 9.47 -14.99
C LEU A 309 -17.77 9.01 -16.45
N SER A 310 -18.94 8.57 -16.92
CA SER A 310 -19.11 8.20 -18.33
C SER A 310 -18.97 9.38 -19.28
N GLY A 311 -19.40 10.59 -18.87
CA GLY A 311 -19.26 11.84 -19.61
C GLY A 311 -17.91 12.53 -19.45
N GLU A 312 -17.44 12.67 -18.23
CA GLU A 312 -16.22 13.42 -17.90
C GLU A 312 -14.95 12.57 -17.93
N ASN A 313 -15.07 11.25 -17.90
CA ASN A 313 -14.00 10.24 -17.81
C ASN A 313 -13.26 10.16 -16.46
N ALA A 314 -13.14 11.25 -15.73
CA ALA A 314 -12.46 11.27 -14.44
C ALA A 314 -12.93 12.44 -13.55
N VAL A 315 -13.05 12.19 -12.25
CA VAL A 315 -13.37 13.21 -11.23
C VAL A 315 -12.48 12.97 -10.01
N THR A 316 -11.92 14.04 -9.44
CA THR A 316 -11.09 13.94 -8.23
C THR A 316 -11.97 14.09 -6.97
N TYR A 317 -11.85 13.19 -6.00
CA TYR A 317 -12.56 13.37 -4.73
C TYR A 317 -11.72 14.18 -3.69
N PRO A 318 -12.35 14.88 -2.74
CA PRO A 318 -13.79 15.14 -2.65
C PRO A 318 -14.27 16.08 -3.75
N SER A 319 -15.50 15.85 -4.23
CA SER A 319 -16.22 16.74 -5.14
C SER A 319 -17.39 17.36 -4.40
N LEU A 320 -17.36 18.67 -4.20
CA LEU A 320 -18.29 19.37 -3.29
C LEU A 320 -19.66 19.67 -3.92
N SER A 321 -19.78 19.53 -5.23
CA SER A 321 -21.04 19.66 -5.98
C SER A 321 -20.97 18.81 -7.26
N PRO A 322 -22.12 18.57 -7.92
CA PRO A 322 -22.16 17.83 -9.17
C PRO A 322 -21.28 18.41 -10.30
N ASP A 323 -21.03 19.70 -10.29
CA ASP A 323 -20.24 20.40 -11.30
C ASP A 323 -18.79 20.70 -10.83
N ASP A 324 -18.45 20.37 -9.58
CA ASP A 324 -17.09 20.57 -9.05
C ASP A 324 -16.12 19.52 -9.62
N PRO A 325 -15.05 19.89 -10.31
CA PRO A 325 -14.08 18.96 -10.85
C PRO A 325 -13.30 18.18 -9.76
N GLY A 326 -13.52 18.52 -8.51
CA GLY A 326 -12.89 17.96 -7.34
C GLY A 326 -11.77 18.83 -6.77
N GLN A 327 -11.38 18.54 -5.54
CA GLN A 327 -10.42 19.33 -4.80
C GLN A 327 -8.99 18.80 -5.01
N PRO A 328 -8.13 19.53 -5.75
CA PRO A 328 -6.74 19.10 -5.98
C PRO A 328 -5.90 19.14 -4.71
N ILE A 329 -6.29 19.96 -3.73
CA ILE A 329 -5.61 20.11 -2.43
C ILE A 329 -6.59 19.81 -1.32
N VAL A 330 -6.15 18.99 -0.37
CA VAL A 330 -6.90 18.65 0.83
C VAL A 330 -6.17 19.14 2.08
N PHE A 331 -6.91 19.24 3.19
CA PHE A 331 -6.39 19.66 4.49
C PHE A 331 -5.90 21.13 4.55
N GLY A 332 -6.39 22.00 3.65
CA GLY A 332 -6.09 23.44 3.69
C GLY A 332 -6.71 24.15 4.88
N ASP A 333 -7.92 23.73 5.27
CA ASP A 333 -8.71 24.34 6.34
C ASP A 333 -8.76 23.47 7.62
N GLY A 334 -7.96 22.42 7.72
CA GLY A 334 -7.90 21.49 8.84
C GLY A 334 -7.95 20.03 8.43
N PHE A 335 -8.10 19.14 9.41
CA PHE A 335 -8.05 17.69 9.22
C PHE A 335 -9.37 17.02 9.62
N PRO A 336 -9.75 15.89 9.01
CA PRO A 336 -11.00 15.19 9.27
C PRO A 336 -10.94 14.39 10.59
N ARG A 337 -10.73 15.10 11.68
CA ARG A 337 -10.70 14.61 13.06
C ARG A 337 -11.58 15.49 13.94
N ALA A 338 -12.01 14.96 15.07
CA ALA A 338 -12.94 15.67 15.98
C ALA A 338 -12.47 17.09 16.32
N GLU A 339 -11.17 17.28 16.56
CA GLU A 339 -10.57 18.57 16.89
C GLU A 339 -10.11 19.36 15.65
N GLY A 340 -10.31 18.83 14.44
CA GLY A 340 -9.85 19.47 13.20
C GLY A 340 -8.32 19.54 13.04
N ARG A 341 -7.55 18.84 13.88
CA ARG A 341 -6.09 18.93 13.98
C ARG A 341 -5.39 17.63 13.64
N ALA A 342 -4.23 17.72 12.97
CA ALA A 342 -3.32 16.59 12.81
C ALA A 342 -2.60 16.31 14.13
N ARG A 343 -2.23 15.05 14.36
CA ARG A 343 -1.56 14.63 15.58
C ARG A 343 -0.13 14.19 15.29
N PHE A 344 0.83 14.77 16.00
CA PHE A 344 2.19 14.21 16.07
C PHE A 344 2.18 12.89 16.84
N THR A 345 2.86 11.90 16.29
CA THR A 345 2.99 10.57 16.89
C THR A 345 4.47 10.19 16.88
N PRO A 346 5.18 10.38 17.99
CA PRO A 346 6.60 10.06 18.08
C PRO A 346 6.90 8.61 17.69
N ALA A 347 7.93 8.42 16.89
CA ALA A 347 8.36 7.10 16.42
C ALA A 347 9.78 6.79 16.93
N SER A 348 9.92 5.67 17.64
CA SER A 348 11.20 5.21 18.15
C SER A 348 11.95 4.33 17.16
N VAL A 349 13.28 4.33 17.23
CA VAL A 349 14.09 3.38 16.47
C VAL A 349 13.92 1.99 17.07
N VAL A 350 13.39 1.08 16.28
CA VAL A 350 13.26 -0.33 16.65
C VAL A 350 14.05 -1.15 15.62
N PRO A 351 14.95 -2.05 16.07
CA PRO A 351 15.68 -2.90 15.15
C PRO A 351 14.73 -3.87 14.41
N PRO A 352 15.08 -4.32 13.22
CA PRO A 352 14.34 -5.38 12.53
C PRO A 352 14.42 -6.69 13.32
N ASP A 353 13.42 -7.56 13.16
CA ASP A 353 13.36 -8.85 13.87
C ASP A 353 14.44 -9.83 13.38
N ASP A 354 14.85 -9.72 12.12
CA ASP A 354 15.91 -10.54 11.52
C ASP A 354 17.15 -9.69 11.24
N LEU A 355 18.23 -9.98 11.96
CA LEU A 355 19.52 -9.32 11.83
C LEU A 355 20.56 -10.28 11.24
N PRO A 356 21.60 -9.78 10.56
CA PRO A 356 22.73 -10.61 10.13
C PRO A 356 23.39 -11.34 11.29
N ASP A 357 23.71 -12.62 11.09
CA ASP A 357 24.43 -13.47 12.03
C ASP A 357 25.64 -14.15 11.38
N ALA A 358 26.26 -15.11 12.08
CA ALA A 358 27.43 -15.81 11.56
C ALA A 358 27.12 -16.72 10.36
N ASP A 359 25.91 -17.27 10.29
CA ASP A 359 25.46 -18.16 9.21
C ASP A 359 24.92 -17.36 8.03
N TYR A 360 24.30 -16.21 8.30
CA TYR A 360 23.72 -15.28 7.33
C TYR A 360 24.27 -13.85 7.51
N PRO A 361 25.52 -13.61 7.07
CA PRO A 361 26.23 -12.36 7.41
C PRO A 361 25.85 -11.15 6.51
N MET A 362 24.88 -11.29 5.62
CA MET A 362 24.45 -10.25 4.70
C MET A 362 22.96 -9.97 4.79
N ILE A 363 22.60 -8.70 4.60
CA ILE A 363 21.20 -8.31 4.49
C ILE A 363 20.74 -8.49 3.04
N LEU A 364 19.66 -9.23 2.82
CA LEU A 364 18.97 -9.30 1.54
C LEU A 364 17.98 -8.15 1.43
N THR A 365 18.13 -7.32 0.41
CA THR A 365 17.13 -6.30 0.06
C THR A 365 16.53 -6.62 -1.30
N THR A 366 15.23 -6.43 -1.44
CA THR A 366 14.55 -6.58 -2.73
C THR A 366 14.48 -5.24 -3.45
N GLY A 367 14.62 -5.25 -4.77
CA GLY A 367 14.54 -4.07 -5.62
C GLY A 367 13.57 -4.27 -6.78
N ARG A 368 13.07 -3.17 -7.34
CA ARG A 368 12.23 -3.21 -8.55
C ARG A 368 13.04 -3.55 -9.78
N GLN A 369 12.49 -4.45 -10.61
CA GLN A 369 12.98 -4.72 -11.96
C GLN A 369 12.01 -4.07 -12.95
N LEU A 370 12.55 -3.38 -13.97
CA LEU A 370 11.72 -2.59 -14.89
C LEU A 370 10.79 -3.48 -15.72
N GLU A 371 11.27 -4.63 -16.14
CA GLU A 371 10.61 -5.54 -17.06
C GLU A 371 9.53 -6.38 -16.38
N HIS A 372 9.65 -6.60 -15.08
CA HIS A 372 8.75 -7.48 -14.34
C HIS A 372 8.05 -6.80 -13.18
N TRP A 373 6.74 -7.05 -13.08
CA TRP A 373 5.90 -6.57 -12.02
C TRP A 373 5.87 -7.57 -10.86
N HIS A 374 6.37 -7.14 -9.69
CA HIS A 374 6.49 -7.97 -8.47
C HIS A 374 7.17 -9.32 -8.75
N THR A 375 6.49 -10.44 -8.46
CA THR A 375 6.98 -11.81 -8.71
C THR A 375 6.85 -12.26 -10.17
N GLY A 376 6.28 -11.40 -11.03
CA GLY A 376 6.18 -11.65 -12.47
C GLY A 376 5.02 -12.54 -12.89
N SER A 377 4.02 -12.79 -12.02
CA SER A 377 2.87 -13.66 -12.33
C SER A 377 2.15 -13.29 -13.63
N MET A 378 2.08 -12.00 -13.99
CA MET A 378 1.56 -11.52 -15.27
C MET A 378 2.66 -11.27 -16.29
N THR A 379 3.69 -10.51 -15.93
CA THR A 379 4.67 -9.98 -16.88
C THR A 379 5.61 -11.03 -17.46
N ARG A 380 5.91 -12.10 -16.73
CA ARG A 380 6.68 -13.24 -17.25
C ARG A 380 5.91 -14.07 -18.30
N ARG A 381 4.59 -13.90 -18.42
CA ARG A 381 3.79 -14.47 -19.49
C ARG A 381 3.87 -13.68 -20.80
N SER A 382 4.45 -12.47 -20.75
CA SER A 382 4.81 -11.71 -21.94
C SER A 382 6.14 -12.20 -22.49
N LYS A 383 6.12 -12.84 -23.68
CA LYS A 383 7.32 -13.38 -24.35
C LYS A 383 8.41 -12.32 -24.54
N VAL A 384 8.01 -11.05 -24.76
CA VAL A 384 8.98 -9.96 -24.97
C VAL A 384 9.66 -9.58 -23.66
N LEU A 385 8.88 -9.37 -22.58
CA LEU A 385 9.45 -8.98 -21.29
C LEU A 385 10.29 -10.10 -20.68
N ASP A 386 9.82 -11.35 -20.79
CA ASP A 386 10.57 -12.51 -20.32
C ASP A 386 11.87 -12.74 -21.11
N ALA A 387 11.87 -12.42 -22.41
CA ALA A 387 13.10 -12.49 -23.22
C ALA A 387 14.11 -11.39 -22.87
N VAL A 388 13.66 -10.22 -22.40
CA VAL A 388 14.55 -9.11 -21.98
C VAL A 388 15.18 -9.39 -20.61
N ALA A 389 14.40 -9.94 -19.68
CA ALA A 389 14.86 -10.23 -18.30
C ALA A 389 14.39 -11.63 -17.86
N PRO A 390 15.01 -12.70 -18.38
CA PRO A 390 14.54 -14.08 -18.14
C PRO A 390 14.85 -14.60 -16.73
N GLU A 391 15.83 -14.00 -16.04
CA GLU A 391 16.37 -14.53 -14.79
C GLU A 391 16.39 -13.48 -13.67
N ALA A 392 16.29 -13.95 -12.44
CA ALA A 392 16.49 -13.11 -11.27
C ALA A 392 17.98 -12.75 -11.12
N ASN A 393 18.24 -11.50 -10.78
CA ASN A 393 19.58 -10.95 -10.58
C ASN A 393 19.85 -10.62 -9.12
N CYS A 394 21.08 -10.85 -8.66
CA CYS A 394 21.58 -10.38 -7.37
C CYS A 394 22.70 -9.37 -7.59
N SER A 395 22.56 -8.15 -7.09
CA SER A 395 23.57 -7.10 -7.17
C SER A 395 24.39 -7.05 -5.89
N LEU A 396 25.70 -7.15 -6.01
CA LEU A 396 26.65 -7.09 -4.90
C LEU A 396 27.74 -6.05 -5.18
N HIS A 397 28.27 -5.45 -4.12
CA HIS A 397 29.41 -4.55 -4.25
C HIS A 397 30.64 -5.32 -4.80
N PRO A 398 31.47 -4.75 -5.70
CA PRO A 398 32.62 -5.43 -6.27
C PRO A 398 33.60 -6.02 -5.25
N SER A 399 33.78 -5.40 -4.09
CA SER A 399 34.62 -5.94 -3.01
C SER A 399 34.02 -7.22 -2.40
N THR A 400 32.71 -7.31 -2.30
CA THR A 400 31.99 -8.50 -1.81
C THR A 400 32.12 -9.64 -2.80
N LEU A 401 31.92 -9.37 -4.11
CA LEU A 401 32.15 -10.36 -5.16
C LEU A 401 33.56 -10.96 -5.09
N ARG A 402 34.60 -10.09 -4.94
CA ARG A 402 35.99 -10.56 -4.79
C ARG A 402 36.20 -11.42 -3.54
N LYS A 403 35.59 -11.06 -2.40
CA LYS A 403 35.68 -11.86 -1.17
C LYS A 403 35.03 -13.23 -1.31
N LEU A 404 33.93 -13.30 -2.06
CA LEU A 404 33.19 -14.53 -2.33
C LEU A 404 33.79 -15.35 -3.47
N GLY A 405 34.81 -14.85 -4.19
CA GLY A 405 35.37 -15.50 -5.36
C GLY A 405 34.41 -15.60 -6.55
N VAL A 406 33.45 -14.70 -6.64
CA VAL A 406 32.39 -14.70 -7.66
C VAL A 406 32.72 -13.71 -8.75
N MET A 407 32.56 -14.12 -10.01
CA MET A 407 32.72 -13.24 -11.16
C MET A 407 31.41 -12.52 -11.51
N PRO A 408 31.47 -11.23 -11.90
CA PRO A 408 30.26 -10.54 -12.41
C PRO A 408 29.68 -11.28 -13.62
N GLY A 409 28.35 -11.41 -13.68
CA GLY A 409 27.66 -12.13 -14.75
C GLY A 409 27.73 -13.65 -14.65
N GLY A 410 28.32 -14.21 -13.61
CA GLY A 410 28.34 -15.66 -13.37
C GLY A 410 27.00 -16.16 -12.84
N MET A 411 26.51 -17.28 -13.35
CA MET A 411 25.44 -18.04 -12.70
C MET A 411 25.99 -18.69 -11.44
N ASN A 412 25.63 -18.18 -10.29
CA ASN A 412 25.98 -18.81 -9.02
C ASN A 412 24.70 -19.34 -8.39
N GLY A 413 24.54 -20.65 -8.40
CA GLY A 413 23.56 -21.28 -7.54
C GLY A 413 23.93 -21.00 -6.08
N MET A 414 23.41 -19.94 -5.50
CA MET A 414 23.27 -19.88 -4.05
C MET A 414 22.21 -20.93 -3.67
N PRO A 415 22.51 -21.88 -2.80
CA PRO A 415 21.47 -22.77 -2.33
C PRO A 415 20.39 -21.94 -1.65
N PRO A 416 19.10 -22.19 -1.95
CA PRO A 416 18.03 -21.53 -1.25
C PRO A 416 18.14 -21.84 0.26
N LYS A 417 17.88 -20.85 1.07
CA LYS A 417 17.65 -21.03 2.52
C LYS A 417 16.51 -22.05 2.66
N ARG A 418 16.69 -23.08 3.45
CA ARG A 418 15.60 -23.96 3.89
C ARG A 418 14.81 -23.28 4.96
#